data_48a7fb8b178fdcf4a7ead22847651dbb
#
_entry.id   48a7fb8b178fdcf4a7ead22847651dbb
#
_cell.length_a   1.000
_cell.length_b   1.000
_cell.length_c   1.000
_cell.angle_alpha   90.00
_cell.angle_beta   90.00
_cell.angle_gamma   90.00
#
_symmetry.space_group_name_H-M   'P 1'
#
loop_
_entity.id
_entity.type
_entity.pdbx_description
1 polymer ?
#
loop_
_entity_poly.entity_id
_entity_poly.type
_entity_poly.pdbx_seq_one_letter_code
_entity_poly.pdbx_strand_id
1 'polypeptide(L)'
;MLILYGRRRVGKTRLLTHWMKQSGHRALYWVTEPTSTLDQLRSFSQALYNFDTPQQPVPDDFTYANWAQAWQQVARLTQSGRLALFVDEFTYLLEAEPGIAGIIQNTWDHSLKQANLFLVLSGSHLGMMQRQVIAYQAPLYGRATAHVRLLPLPFGISKSFFPMYDAAERVAIYAIFGGIPAYWERLDPAASISDNISRQLLTANNLMQEEPRLLLQDSVTDPNNYVAILRAIAHGARAQKEIAGHTGLAQGHVSKYLSVLREAGFVERRVPVTAGESSRLGRYHITDPYLRFYYRFLATRQAQLALGVQDQALAEIKRHLVDFIGTHTWEELCREWLLRLPAHAGAGGYSDLPFVPDQVGSAWTPKVQVDVVGINAMEKTLILGECKWSPMPVERSTLRELVAKTPDIVPKKGKWSVYYLGFAHGGWTGEAMTFAGSLAQSRESKANWRTVGMRLLDLAQVDADLVRWTA
;
A
#
# COMPACT_ATOMS: atom_id res chain seq x y z
N MET A 1 14.01 20.21 6.70
CA MET A 1 13.41 19.07 7.45
C MET A 1 12.63 18.19 6.50
N LEU A 2 12.79 16.86 6.60
CA LEU A 2 12.07 15.85 5.86
C LEU A 2 11.24 15.00 6.84
N ILE A 3 9.98 14.75 6.53
CA ILE A 3 9.15 13.79 7.26
C ILE A 3 9.07 12.51 6.43
N LEU A 4 9.61 11.41 6.96
CA LEU A 4 9.55 10.08 6.35
C LEU A 4 8.58 9.21 7.15
N TYR A 5 7.51 8.75 6.52
CA TYR A 5 6.55 7.92 7.22
C TYR A 5 6.06 6.77 6.33
N GLY A 6 5.61 5.73 6.95
CA GLY A 6 5.16 4.54 6.25
C GLY A 6 4.99 3.39 7.23
N ARG A 7 4.25 2.39 6.84
CA ARG A 7 4.00 1.19 7.60
C ARG A 7 5.28 0.57 8.18
N ARG A 8 5.20 -0.17 9.29
CA ARG A 8 6.30 -1.02 9.75
C ARG A 8 6.77 -1.98 8.65
N ARG A 9 8.08 -2.29 8.64
CA ARG A 9 8.74 -3.25 7.73
C ARG A 9 8.77 -2.85 6.26
N VAL A 10 8.33 -1.64 5.90
CA VAL A 10 8.39 -1.12 4.51
C VAL A 10 9.79 -0.66 4.08
N GLY A 11 10.76 -0.63 5.03
CA GLY A 11 12.16 -0.33 4.71
C GLY A 11 12.64 1.09 5.07
N LYS A 12 11.92 1.87 5.91
CA LYS A 12 12.34 3.23 6.31
C LYS A 12 13.76 3.26 6.87
N THR A 13 14.03 2.48 7.91
CA THR A 13 15.35 2.37 8.55
C THR A 13 16.45 1.98 7.56
N ARG A 14 16.18 1.01 6.68
CA ARG A 14 17.11 0.57 5.64
C ARG A 14 17.42 1.69 4.64
N LEU A 15 16.41 2.44 4.23
CA LEU A 15 16.58 3.61 3.35
C LEU A 15 17.48 4.66 4.00
N LEU A 16 17.24 5.01 5.25
CA LEU A 16 18.02 6.01 5.99
C LEU A 16 19.47 5.56 6.21
N THR A 17 19.68 4.32 6.66
CA THR A 17 21.01 3.77 6.88
C THR A 17 21.80 3.58 5.58
N HIS A 18 21.13 3.21 4.48
CA HIS A 18 21.74 3.17 3.16
C HIS A 18 22.19 4.56 2.71
N TRP A 19 21.32 5.56 2.82
CA TRP A 19 21.65 6.93 2.48
C TRP A 19 22.85 7.44 3.31
N MET A 20 22.88 7.20 4.61
CA MET A 20 24.01 7.58 5.47
C MET A 20 25.34 7.03 4.95
N LYS A 21 25.37 5.74 4.60
CA LYS A 21 26.59 5.07 4.10
C LYS A 21 27.04 5.63 2.75
N GLN A 22 26.09 5.96 1.86
CA GLN A 22 26.41 6.41 0.49
C GLN A 22 26.71 7.92 0.41
N SER A 23 26.13 8.73 1.29
CA SER A 23 26.21 10.18 1.19
C SER A 23 27.56 10.77 1.59
N GLY A 24 28.36 10.07 2.39
CA GLY A 24 29.61 10.56 2.96
C GLY A 24 29.46 11.78 3.88
N HIS A 25 28.24 12.18 4.22
CA HIS A 25 27.98 13.30 5.11
C HIS A 25 28.19 12.94 6.59
N ARG A 26 28.54 13.95 7.39
CA ARG A 26 28.48 13.85 8.86
C ARG A 26 27.04 13.56 9.28
N ALA A 27 26.77 12.37 9.81
CA ALA A 27 25.41 11.91 10.10
C ALA A 27 25.30 11.33 11.49
N LEU A 28 24.27 11.75 12.23
CA LEU A 28 23.84 11.17 13.49
C LEU A 28 22.50 10.44 13.28
N TYR A 29 22.47 9.16 13.61
CA TYR A 29 21.29 8.34 13.57
C TYR A 29 20.89 7.98 14.99
N TRP A 30 19.72 8.39 15.42
CA TRP A 30 19.17 8.08 16.73
C TRP A 30 17.79 7.45 16.57
N VAL A 31 17.57 6.38 17.31
CA VAL A 31 16.30 5.63 17.35
C VAL A 31 15.61 5.94 18.66
N THR A 32 14.36 6.35 18.59
CA THR A 32 13.52 6.49 19.80
C THR A 32 12.98 5.13 20.25
N GLU A 33 12.83 4.95 21.54
CA GLU A 33 12.37 3.71 22.14
C GLU A 33 11.06 3.92 22.92
N PRO A 34 10.21 2.89 23.11
CA PRO A 34 8.99 2.98 23.91
C PRO A 34 9.34 3.00 25.42
N THR A 35 9.94 4.10 25.88
CA THR A 35 10.39 4.31 27.27
C THR A 35 10.00 5.71 27.76
N SER A 36 10.36 6.06 28.99
CA SER A 36 10.04 7.35 29.59
C SER A 36 10.68 8.54 28.86
N THR A 37 10.07 9.72 28.95
CA THR A 37 10.64 10.95 28.37
C THR A 37 12.04 11.25 28.90
N LEU A 38 12.34 10.93 30.18
CA LEU A 38 13.66 11.13 30.79
C LEU A 38 14.71 10.18 30.18
N ASP A 39 14.37 8.92 29.99
CA ASP A 39 15.28 7.95 29.37
C ASP A 39 15.55 8.30 27.92
N GLN A 40 14.54 8.74 27.17
CA GLN A 40 14.71 9.21 25.80
C GLN A 40 15.59 10.47 25.76
N LEU A 41 15.36 11.44 26.65
CA LEU A 41 16.20 12.65 26.72
C LEU A 41 17.66 12.29 27.04
N ARG A 42 17.90 11.35 27.98
CA ARG A 42 19.25 10.86 28.32
C ARG A 42 19.89 10.19 27.10
N SER A 43 19.21 9.25 26.47
CA SER A 43 19.70 8.56 25.27
C SER A 43 20.05 9.55 24.14
N PHE A 44 19.17 10.52 23.88
CA PHE A 44 19.46 11.55 22.87
C PHE A 44 20.65 12.43 23.25
N SER A 45 20.73 12.84 24.53
CA SER A 45 21.84 13.65 25.04
C SER A 45 23.18 12.93 24.90
N GLN A 46 23.22 11.65 25.24
CA GLN A 46 24.42 10.80 25.09
C GLN A 46 24.80 10.60 23.62
N ALA A 47 23.80 10.40 22.74
CA ALA A 47 24.05 10.31 21.30
C ALA A 47 24.67 11.60 20.73
N LEU A 48 24.18 12.78 21.15
CA LEU A 48 24.76 14.07 20.77
C LEU A 48 26.18 14.26 21.32
N TYR A 49 26.42 13.89 22.57
CA TYR A 49 27.72 13.98 23.20
C TYR A 49 28.78 13.09 22.51
N ASN A 50 28.44 11.83 22.31
CA ASN A 50 29.32 10.87 21.62
C ASN A 50 29.61 11.29 20.17
N PHE A 51 28.67 11.94 19.51
CA PHE A 51 28.86 12.46 18.17
C PHE A 51 29.80 13.66 18.14
N ASP A 52 29.74 14.53 19.14
CA ASP A 52 30.59 15.72 19.27
C ASP A 52 32.01 15.37 19.73
N THR A 53 32.11 14.44 20.68
CA THR A 53 33.37 14.06 21.33
C THR A 53 33.60 12.54 21.28
N PRO A 54 33.83 11.95 20.12
CA PRO A 54 33.90 10.49 19.95
C PRO A 54 35.09 9.85 20.66
N GLN A 55 36.08 10.62 21.10
CA GLN A 55 37.26 10.12 21.82
C GLN A 55 37.09 10.10 23.35
N GLN A 56 35.98 10.61 23.87
CA GLN A 56 35.72 10.67 25.30
C GLN A 56 34.45 9.87 25.62
N PRO A 57 34.50 8.88 26.51
CA PRO A 57 33.31 8.18 26.92
C PRO A 57 32.33 9.13 27.62
N VAL A 58 31.07 9.13 27.21
CA VAL A 58 30.02 9.92 27.87
C VAL A 58 29.77 9.32 29.27
N PRO A 59 29.62 10.15 30.34
CA PRO A 59 29.15 9.68 31.62
C PRO A 59 27.78 9.03 31.55
N ASP A 60 27.56 7.93 32.26
CA ASP A 60 26.30 7.17 32.20
C ASP A 60 25.07 7.98 32.62
N ASP A 61 25.24 8.96 33.47
CA ASP A 61 24.21 9.87 33.97
C ASP A 61 24.08 11.19 33.16
N PHE A 62 24.91 11.37 32.14
CA PHE A 62 24.87 12.59 31.32
C PHE A 62 23.54 12.78 30.64
N THR A 63 22.94 13.96 30.84
CA THR A 63 21.74 14.42 30.14
C THR A 63 21.71 15.96 30.06
N TYR A 64 21.17 16.50 29.00
CA TYR A 64 20.79 17.93 28.99
C TYR A 64 19.60 18.13 29.93
N ALA A 65 19.48 19.34 30.48
CA ALA A 65 18.43 19.62 31.47
C ALA A 65 16.99 19.49 30.92
N ASN A 66 16.82 19.67 29.64
CA ASN A 66 15.52 19.53 28.95
C ASN A 66 15.69 19.37 27.43
N TRP A 67 14.62 19.02 26.77
CA TRP A 67 14.59 18.84 25.30
C TRP A 67 15.00 20.11 24.52
N ALA A 68 14.64 21.29 24.99
CA ALA A 68 15.02 22.54 24.31
C ALA A 68 16.54 22.72 24.25
N GLN A 69 17.26 22.43 25.37
CA GLN A 69 18.72 22.47 25.41
C GLN A 69 19.35 21.38 24.50
N ALA A 70 18.80 20.17 24.48
CA ALA A 70 19.27 19.13 23.59
C ALA A 70 19.14 19.54 22.11
N TRP A 71 18.03 20.12 21.70
CA TRP A 71 17.84 20.63 20.34
C TRP A 71 18.70 21.87 20.03
N GLN A 72 19.02 22.73 21.02
CA GLN A 72 20.00 23.81 20.85
C GLN A 72 21.41 23.26 20.60
N GLN A 73 21.78 22.14 21.23
CA GLN A 73 23.06 21.47 20.94
C GLN A 73 23.13 20.97 19.50
N VAL A 74 22.00 20.46 18.94
CA VAL A 74 21.94 20.13 17.50
C VAL A 74 22.34 21.34 16.65
N ALA A 75 21.81 22.53 16.95
CA ALA A 75 22.17 23.77 16.23
C ALA A 75 23.68 24.09 16.34
N ARG A 76 24.29 23.90 17.51
CA ARG A 76 25.75 24.10 17.72
C ARG A 76 26.59 23.13 16.89
N LEU A 77 26.18 21.87 16.81
CA LEU A 77 26.86 20.84 16.01
C LEU A 77 26.93 21.16 14.51
N THR A 78 26.03 22.00 14.02
CA THR A 78 26.03 22.44 12.60
C THR A 78 27.06 23.51 12.31
N GLN A 79 27.66 24.15 13.32
CA GLN A 79 28.67 25.19 13.13
C GLN A 79 30.00 24.64 12.58
N SER A 80 30.30 23.37 12.88
CA SER A 80 31.47 22.65 12.38
C SER A 80 31.24 21.99 11.00
N GLY A 81 30.14 22.28 10.33
CA GLY A 81 29.79 21.76 9.02
C GLY A 81 28.39 21.16 8.95
N ARG A 82 28.01 20.69 7.77
CA ARG A 82 26.69 20.10 7.55
C ARG A 82 26.47 18.86 8.41
N LEU A 83 25.35 18.82 9.12
CA LEU A 83 24.89 17.69 9.91
C LEU A 83 23.65 17.08 9.28
N ALA A 84 23.62 15.77 9.08
CA ALA A 84 22.40 15.01 8.84
C ALA A 84 21.97 14.33 10.13
N LEU A 85 20.83 14.71 10.67
CA LEU A 85 20.24 14.10 11.88
C LEU A 85 19.01 13.28 11.50
N PHE A 86 19.03 11.99 11.82
CA PHE A 86 17.91 11.07 11.64
C PHE A 86 17.35 10.70 13.00
N VAL A 87 16.08 11.03 13.21
CA VAL A 87 15.29 10.58 14.36
C VAL A 87 14.32 9.51 13.87
N ASP A 88 14.68 8.26 14.09
CA ASP A 88 13.85 7.14 13.66
C ASP A 88 12.87 6.71 14.76
N GLU A 89 11.73 6.16 14.35
CA GLU A 89 10.58 5.81 15.20
C GLU A 89 10.08 7.00 16.06
N PHE A 90 10.11 8.21 15.51
CA PHE A 90 9.72 9.48 16.16
C PHE A 90 8.35 9.42 16.87
N THR A 91 7.51 8.47 16.49
CA THR A 91 6.21 8.24 17.13
C THR A 91 6.31 7.83 18.58
N TYR A 92 7.34 7.09 19.00
CA TYR A 92 7.55 6.78 20.42
C TYR A 92 7.93 8.04 21.24
N LEU A 93 8.66 8.96 20.62
CA LEU A 93 8.97 10.22 21.28
C LEU A 93 7.72 11.10 21.41
N LEU A 94 6.83 11.13 20.41
CA LEU A 94 5.55 11.82 20.48
C LEU A 94 4.61 11.25 21.57
N GLU A 95 4.69 9.94 21.82
CA GLU A 95 3.92 9.28 22.89
C GLU A 95 4.47 9.62 24.27
N ALA A 96 5.79 9.57 24.44
CA ALA A 96 6.45 9.81 25.73
C ALA A 96 6.44 11.31 26.12
N GLU A 97 6.55 12.21 25.14
CA GLU A 97 6.62 13.65 25.31
C GLU A 97 5.66 14.36 24.32
N PRO A 98 4.37 14.48 24.65
CA PRO A 98 3.38 15.08 23.73
C PRO A 98 3.70 16.53 23.31
N GLY A 99 4.51 17.26 24.10
CA GLY A 99 4.98 18.61 23.80
C GLY A 99 6.16 18.69 22.81
N ILE A 100 6.79 17.56 22.46
CA ILE A 100 8.05 17.55 21.70
C ILE A 100 7.95 18.22 20.33
N ALA A 101 6.84 18.04 19.63
CA ALA A 101 6.61 18.67 18.33
C ALA A 101 6.63 20.19 18.43
N GLY A 102 6.07 20.77 19.51
CA GLY A 102 6.11 22.20 19.80
C GLY A 102 7.51 22.69 20.19
N ILE A 103 8.27 21.89 20.94
CA ILE A 103 9.66 22.20 21.29
C ILE A 103 10.53 22.25 20.03
N ILE A 104 10.39 21.23 19.17
CA ILE A 104 11.10 21.18 17.86
C ILE A 104 10.68 22.38 17.00
N GLN A 105 9.38 22.70 16.93
CA GLN A 105 8.85 23.85 16.22
C GLN A 105 9.55 25.14 16.68
N ASN A 106 9.56 25.41 17.98
CA ASN A 106 10.16 26.63 18.53
C ASN A 106 11.66 26.70 18.22
N THR A 107 12.41 25.60 18.45
CA THR A 107 13.84 25.56 18.17
C THR A 107 14.12 25.69 16.67
N TRP A 108 13.27 25.10 15.83
CA TRP A 108 13.36 25.25 14.37
C TRP A 108 13.24 26.69 13.93
N ASP A 109 12.20 27.37 14.38
CA ASP A 109 11.92 28.73 13.95
C ASP A 109 13.01 29.74 14.39
N HIS A 110 13.64 29.51 15.56
CA HIS A 110 14.64 30.42 16.12
C HIS A 110 16.10 30.06 15.78
N SER A 111 16.41 28.81 15.53
CA SER A 111 17.80 28.37 15.41
C SER A 111 18.07 27.40 14.26
N LEU A 112 17.25 26.34 14.11
CA LEU A 112 17.57 25.23 13.20
C LEU A 112 17.26 25.55 11.74
N LYS A 113 16.33 26.46 11.46
CA LYS A 113 15.94 26.83 10.09
C LYS A 113 17.09 27.40 9.26
N GLN A 114 18.00 28.12 9.91
CA GLN A 114 19.17 28.72 9.27
C GLN A 114 20.44 27.88 9.46
N ALA A 115 20.37 26.82 10.27
CA ALA A 115 21.48 25.94 10.52
C ALA A 115 21.75 25.02 9.32
N ASN A 116 23.01 24.64 9.14
CA ASN A 116 23.37 23.67 8.08
C ASN A 116 22.96 22.24 8.46
N LEU A 117 21.66 22.05 8.66
CA LEU A 117 21.03 20.84 9.16
C LEU A 117 20.13 20.18 8.10
N PHE A 118 20.34 18.88 7.88
CA PHE A 118 19.37 18.02 7.23
C PHE A 118 18.70 17.15 8.31
N LEU A 119 17.50 17.51 8.75
CA LEU A 119 16.73 16.77 9.75
C LEU A 119 15.72 15.86 9.08
N VAL A 120 15.73 14.59 9.47
CA VAL A 120 14.72 13.59 9.07
C VAL A 120 13.99 13.07 10.32
N LEU A 121 12.68 13.23 10.39
CA LEU A 121 11.83 12.60 11.37
C LEU A 121 11.10 11.44 10.72
N SER A 122 11.38 10.21 11.18
CA SER A 122 10.82 8.98 10.61
C SER A 122 9.86 8.31 11.60
N GLY A 123 8.69 7.86 11.12
CA GLY A 123 7.69 7.21 11.97
C GLY A 123 6.89 6.12 11.26
N SER A 124 6.55 5.07 12.02
CA SER A 124 5.80 3.91 11.51
C SER A 124 4.29 3.97 11.80
N HIS A 125 3.85 4.73 12.81
CA HIS A 125 2.43 4.89 13.14
C HIS A 125 1.77 5.95 12.26
N LEU A 126 1.15 5.52 11.14
CA LEU A 126 0.60 6.40 10.11
C LEU A 126 -0.37 7.45 10.67
N GLY A 127 -1.33 7.03 11.48
CA GLY A 127 -2.35 7.91 12.04
C GLY A 127 -1.75 8.99 12.96
N MET A 128 -0.74 8.66 13.75
CA MET A 128 -0.07 9.63 14.63
C MET A 128 0.76 10.62 13.81
N MET A 129 1.59 10.14 12.88
CA MET A 129 2.35 11.00 11.97
C MET A 129 1.43 11.97 11.22
N GLN A 130 0.29 11.47 10.72
CA GLN A 130 -0.67 12.29 10.01
C GLN A 130 -1.25 13.40 10.92
N ARG A 131 -1.71 13.06 12.13
CA ARG A 131 -2.37 14.02 13.02
C ARG A 131 -1.42 14.98 13.72
N GLN A 132 -0.28 14.49 14.21
CA GLN A 132 0.59 15.26 15.10
C GLN A 132 1.78 15.93 14.39
N VAL A 133 2.10 15.50 13.15
CA VAL A 133 3.26 16.01 12.42
C VAL A 133 2.88 16.69 11.10
N ILE A 134 1.95 16.10 10.33
CA ILE A 134 1.68 16.52 8.96
C ILE A 134 0.43 17.41 8.85
N ALA A 135 -0.59 17.17 9.66
CA ALA A 135 -1.86 17.89 9.57
C ALA A 135 -1.69 19.42 9.71
N TYR A 136 -2.60 20.18 9.11
CA TYR A 136 -2.57 21.65 9.10
C TYR A 136 -2.42 22.28 10.51
N GLN A 137 -3.02 21.66 11.52
CA GLN A 137 -2.96 22.14 12.91
C GLN A 137 -1.76 21.61 13.70
N ALA A 138 -0.94 20.72 13.10
CA ALA A 138 0.22 20.17 13.78
C ALA A 138 1.35 21.20 13.91
N PRO A 139 2.14 21.19 15.01
CA PRO A 139 3.20 22.18 15.24
C PRO A 139 4.26 22.22 14.13
N LEU A 140 4.55 21.09 13.49
CA LEU A 140 5.56 21.00 12.44
C LEU A 140 5.01 21.27 11.03
N TYR A 141 3.72 21.54 10.88
CA TYR A 141 3.13 21.91 9.60
C TYR A 141 3.83 23.13 8.97
N GLY A 142 4.12 23.05 7.67
CA GLY A 142 4.78 24.11 6.91
C GLY A 142 6.28 24.29 7.19
N ARG A 143 6.88 23.50 8.10
CA ARG A 143 8.33 23.54 8.42
C ARG A 143 9.12 22.45 7.72
N ALA A 144 8.49 21.38 7.35
CA ALA A 144 9.08 20.36 6.53
C ALA A 144 9.12 20.81 5.06
N THR A 145 10.25 20.59 4.39
CA THR A 145 10.43 20.85 2.95
C THR A 145 9.87 19.71 2.09
N ALA A 146 9.73 18.53 2.66
CA ALA A 146 9.12 17.38 1.99
C ALA A 146 8.49 16.41 3.00
N HIS A 147 7.40 15.78 2.55
CA HIS A 147 6.76 14.65 3.21
C HIS A 147 6.86 13.45 2.28
N VAL A 148 7.57 12.41 2.71
CA VAL A 148 7.74 11.19 1.94
C VAL A 148 6.99 10.05 2.63
N ARG A 149 5.94 9.59 1.99
CA ARG A 149 5.27 8.35 2.40
C ARG A 149 5.93 7.18 1.70
N LEU A 150 6.68 6.37 2.45
CA LEU A 150 7.27 5.15 1.91
C LEU A 150 6.18 4.08 1.79
N LEU A 151 5.90 3.71 0.55
CA LEU A 151 4.91 2.69 0.21
C LEU A 151 5.58 1.31 0.12
N PRO A 152 4.80 0.22 0.18
CA PRO A 152 5.28 -1.09 -0.22
C PRO A 152 5.92 -1.07 -1.62
N LEU A 153 6.86 -1.95 -1.87
CA LEU A 153 7.47 -2.10 -3.18
C LEU A 153 6.41 -2.43 -4.23
N PRO A 154 6.45 -1.79 -5.40
CA PRO A 154 5.54 -2.12 -6.49
C PRO A 154 5.82 -3.52 -7.04
N PHE A 155 4.82 -4.12 -7.67
CA PHE A 155 4.89 -5.50 -8.19
C PHE A 155 6.12 -5.76 -9.06
N GLY A 156 6.49 -4.84 -9.94
CA GLY A 156 7.61 -5.04 -10.87
C GLY A 156 8.96 -5.29 -10.20
N ILE A 157 9.17 -4.77 -8.97
CA ILE A 157 10.39 -5.03 -8.19
C ILE A 157 10.49 -6.51 -7.76
N SER A 158 9.38 -7.26 -7.75
CA SER A 158 9.39 -8.70 -7.43
C SER A 158 10.33 -9.49 -8.33
N LYS A 159 10.56 -9.06 -9.57
CA LYS A 159 11.51 -9.70 -10.49
C LYS A 159 12.95 -9.72 -9.98
N SER A 160 13.36 -8.67 -9.25
CA SER A 160 14.70 -8.59 -8.66
C SER A 160 14.87 -9.48 -7.42
N PHE A 161 13.79 -9.70 -6.66
CA PHE A 161 13.82 -10.58 -5.49
C PHE A 161 13.65 -12.07 -5.87
N PHE A 162 12.83 -12.35 -6.89
CA PHE A 162 12.47 -13.70 -7.33
C PHE A 162 12.75 -13.89 -8.82
N PRO A 163 14.03 -13.86 -9.23
CA PRO A 163 14.41 -13.91 -10.65
C PRO A 163 14.06 -15.24 -11.33
N MET A 164 13.94 -16.33 -10.56
CA MET A 164 13.61 -17.66 -11.06
C MET A 164 12.10 -17.90 -11.20
N TYR A 165 11.27 -17.08 -10.54
CA TYR A 165 9.82 -17.23 -10.63
C TYR A 165 9.29 -16.68 -11.95
N ASP A 166 8.33 -17.38 -12.52
CA ASP A 166 7.56 -16.90 -13.66
C ASP A 166 6.61 -15.74 -13.24
N ALA A 167 5.91 -15.15 -14.20
CA ALA A 167 5.00 -14.05 -13.96
C ALA A 167 3.84 -14.44 -13.02
N ALA A 168 3.28 -15.65 -13.17
CA ALA A 168 2.16 -16.10 -12.36
C ALA A 168 2.59 -16.37 -10.90
N GLU A 169 3.78 -16.94 -10.72
CA GLU A 169 4.39 -17.17 -9.41
C GLU A 169 4.66 -15.83 -8.70
N ARG A 170 5.17 -14.82 -9.40
CA ARG A 170 5.37 -13.49 -8.82
C ARG A 170 4.06 -12.82 -8.43
N VAL A 171 3.02 -12.95 -9.25
CA VAL A 171 1.68 -12.46 -8.88
C VAL A 171 1.15 -13.18 -7.64
N ALA A 172 1.36 -14.50 -7.52
CA ALA A 172 0.94 -15.26 -6.35
C ALA A 172 1.68 -14.82 -5.08
N ILE A 173 3.01 -14.65 -5.13
CA ILE A 173 3.80 -14.12 -4.00
C ILE A 173 3.32 -12.72 -3.62
N TYR A 174 3.09 -11.85 -4.60
CA TYR A 174 2.60 -10.49 -4.36
C TYR A 174 1.18 -10.48 -3.77
N ALA A 175 0.33 -11.41 -4.19
CA ALA A 175 -1.02 -11.57 -3.63
C ALA A 175 -1.01 -12.01 -2.16
N ILE A 176 -0.03 -12.81 -1.75
CA ILE A 176 0.08 -13.36 -0.40
C ILE A 176 0.82 -12.39 0.52
N PHE A 177 1.98 -11.88 0.12
CA PHE A 177 2.91 -11.14 0.98
C PHE A 177 2.93 -9.63 0.69
N GLY A 178 2.27 -9.18 -0.39
CA GLY A 178 2.35 -7.79 -0.84
C GLY A 178 3.78 -7.39 -1.22
N GLY A 179 4.03 -6.09 -1.28
CA GLY A 179 5.34 -5.50 -1.57
C GLY A 179 6.15 -5.16 -0.32
N ILE A 180 6.05 -5.90 0.76
CA ILE A 180 6.78 -5.62 1.99
C ILE A 180 8.16 -6.29 1.96
N PRO A 181 9.28 -5.52 1.87
CA PRO A 181 10.61 -6.07 1.72
C PRO A 181 10.97 -7.09 2.80
N ALA A 182 10.66 -6.80 4.06
CA ALA A 182 10.96 -7.68 5.18
C ALA A 182 10.19 -9.02 5.14
N TYR A 183 9.09 -9.10 4.40
CA TYR A 183 8.43 -10.38 4.17
C TYR A 183 9.12 -11.15 3.06
N TRP A 184 9.50 -10.48 1.95
CA TRP A 184 10.20 -11.09 0.83
C TRP A 184 11.58 -11.64 1.23
N GLU A 185 12.31 -10.95 2.12
CA GLU A 185 13.61 -11.40 2.65
C GLU A 185 13.54 -12.72 3.45
N ARG A 186 12.33 -13.13 3.89
CA ARG A 186 12.11 -14.42 4.58
C ARG A 186 11.83 -15.58 3.62
N LEU A 187 11.49 -15.28 2.38
CA LEU A 187 11.14 -16.28 1.39
C LEU A 187 12.40 -16.85 0.75
N ASP A 188 12.36 -18.13 0.48
CA ASP A 188 13.39 -18.80 -0.33
C ASP A 188 13.05 -18.63 -1.83
N PRO A 189 13.83 -17.84 -2.58
CA PRO A 189 13.54 -17.59 -4.01
C PRO A 189 13.73 -18.82 -4.91
N ALA A 190 14.33 -19.90 -4.39
CA ALA A 190 14.51 -21.16 -5.11
C ALA A 190 13.44 -22.20 -4.76
N ALA A 191 12.69 -22.00 -3.68
CA ALA A 191 11.63 -22.92 -3.26
C ALA A 191 10.30 -22.63 -3.98
N SER A 192 9.42 -23.62 -4.05
CA SER A 192 8.07 -23.42 -4.59
C SER A 192 7.25 -22.46 -3.71
N ILE A 193 6.20 -21.85 -4.29
CA ILE A 193 5.23 -21.03 -3.53
C ILE A 193 4.62 -21.84 -2.38
N SER A 194 4.28 -23.11 -2.63
CA SER A 194 3.72 -24.00 -1.62
C SER A 194 4.67 -24.23 -0.44
N ASP A 195 5.97 -24.41 -0.72
CA ASP A 195 6.98 -24.58 0.33
C ASP A 195 7.17 -23.29 1.13
N ASN A 196 7.21 -22.14 0.47
CA ASN A 196 7.27 -20.85 1.13
C ASN A 196 6.03 -20.61 2.02
N ILE A 197 4.83 -20.91 1.54
CA ILE A 197 3.60 -20.86 2.35
C ILE A 197 3.74 -21.77 3.57
N SER A 198 4.13 -23.03 3.38
CA SER A 198 4.24 -24.00 4.48
C SER A 198 5.23 -23.54 5.54
N ARG A 199 6.45 -23.15 5.12
CA ARG A 199 7.53 -22.72 6.03
C ARG A 199 7.22 -21.42 6.75
N GLN A 200 6.69 -20.42 6.05
CA GLN A 200 6.54 -19.07 6.60
C GLN A 200 5.18 -18.82 7.24
N LEU A 201 4.12 -19.49 6.82
CA LEU A 201 2.77 -19.19 7.24
C LEU A 201 2.08 -20.31 8.03
N LEU A 202 2.44 -21.57 7.77
CA LEU A 202 1.78 -22.72 8.40
C LEU A 202 2.59 -23.37 9.52
N THR A 203 3.90 -23.10 9.60
CA THR A 203 4.74 -23.61 10.71
C THR A 203 4.35 -22.93 12.00
N ALA A 204 4.12 -23.72 13.06
CA ALA A 204 3.78 -23.21 14.37
C ALA A 204 4.83 -22.22 14.91
N ASN A 205 4.37 -21.21 15.65
CA ASN A 205 5.22 -20.17 16.26
C ASN A 205 6.05 -19.33 15.26
N ASN A 206 5.69 -19.32 13.99
CA ASN A 206 6.33 -18.43 13.03
C ASN A 206 5.88 -16.98 13.25
N LEU A 207 6.83 -16.04 13.20
CA LEU A 207 6.59 -14.62 13.40
C LEU A 207 5.48 -14.07 12.48
N MET A 208 5.37 -14.59 11.26
CA MET A 208 4.34 -14.16 10.32
C MET A 208 2.92 -14.44 10.83
N GLN A 209 2.71 -15.46 11.67
CA GLN A 209 1.40 -15.72 12.27
C GLN A 209 1.02 -14.67 13.32
N GLU A 210 2.00 -14.11 14.05
CA GLU A 210 1.79 -13.08 15.05
C GLU A 210 1.72 -11.66 14.46
N GLU A 211 2.27 -11.48 13.26
CA GLU A 211 2.40 -10.18 12.62
C GLU A 211 1.08 -9.38 12.53
N PRO A 212 -0.07 -9.97 12.14
CA PRO A 212 -1.33 -9.23 12.07
C PRO A 212 -1.79 -8.70 13.42
N ARG A 213 -1.54 -9.46 14.51
CA ARG A 213 -1.85 -9.04 15.88
C ARG A 213 -0.96 -7.88 16.32
N LEU A 214 0.34 -7.99 16.08
CA LEU A 214 1.31 -6.95 16.42
C LEU A 214 1.03 -5.64 15.69
N LEU A 215 0.71 -5.70 14.39
CA LEU A 215 0.35 -4.53 13.59
C LEU A 215 -0.91 -3.82 14.10
N LEU A 216 -1.91 -4.57 14.56
CA LEU A 216 -3.12 -3.98 15.13
C LEU A 216 -2.87 -3.38 16.52
N GLN A 217 -2.13 -4.06 17.39
CA GLN A 217 -1.82 -3.58 18.73
C GLN A 217 -1.07 -2.24 18.73
N ASP A 218 -0.23 -2.00 17.74
CA ASP A 218 0.42 -0.69 17.56
C ASP A 218 -0.58 0.46 17.27
N SER A 219 -1.77 0.13 16.79
CA SER A 219 -2.72 1.13 16.28
C SER A 219 -3.99 1.25 17.12
N VAL A 220 -4.33 0.22 17.92
CA VAL A 220 -5.59 0.17 18.68
C VAL A 220 -5.41 -0.53 20.03
N THR A 221 -6.10 -0.03 21.06
CA THR A 221 -5.97 -0.53 22.44
C THR A 221 -6.70 -1.87 22.67
N ASP A 222 -7.86 -2.08 22.02
CA ASP A 222 -8.63 -3.34 22.06
C ASP A 222 -8.86 -3.85 20.64
N PRO A 223 -8.09 -4.85 20.18
CA PRO A 223 -8.14 -5.31 18.80
C PRO A 223 -9.34 -6.19 18.44
N ASN A 224 -10.12 -6.70 19.40
CA ASN A 224 -11.11 -7.76 19.15
C ASN A 224 -12.16 -7.38 18.09
N ASN A 225 -12.77 -6.21 18.22
CA ASN A 225 -13.79 -5.73 17.27
C ASN A 225 -13.17 -5.40 15.90
N TYR A 226 -11.94 -4.91 15.88
CA TYR A 226 -11.21 -4.65 14.62
C TYR A 226 -10.88 -5.94 13.88
N VAL A 227 -10.46 -6.98 14.59
CA VAL A 227 -10.24 -8.34 14.04
C VAL A 227 -11.53 -8.91 13.44
N ALA A 228 -12.65 -8.77 14.15
CA ALA A 228 -13.95 -9.23 13.65
C ALA A 228 -14.34 -8.53 12.33
N ILE A 229 -14.13 -7.22 12.24
CA ILE A 229 -14.38 -6.42 11.02
C ILE A 229 -13.45 -6.86 9.88
N LEU A 230 -12.15 -7.01 10.14
CA LEU A 230 -11.19 -7.46 9.12
C LEU A 230 -11.51 -8.87 8.61
N ARG A 231 -11.92 -9.78 9.49
CA ARG A 231 -12.41 -11.11 9.09
C ARG A 231 -13.65 -11.02 8.20
N ALA A 232 -14.64 -10.21 8.58
CA ALA A 232 -15.84 -10.01 7.77
C ALA A 232 -15.49 -9.50 6.36
N ILE A 233 -14.61 -8.50 6.25
CA ILE A 233 -14.18 -7.96 4.95
C ILE A 233 -13.40 -9.02 4.15
N ALA A 234 -12.49 -9.78 4.77
CA ALA A 234 -11.73 -10.84 4.11
C ALA A 234 -12.62 -11.98 3.58
N HIS A 235 -13.79 -12.18 4.19
CA HIS A 235 -14.79 -13.16 3.74
C HIS A 235 -15.87 -12.56 2.83
N GLY A 236 -15.67 -11.33 2.32
CA GLY A 236 -16.47 -10.76 1.25
C GLY A 236 -17.53 -9.74 1.68
N ALA A 237 -17.70 -9.46 2.97
CA ALA A 237 -18.56 -8.36 3.43
C ALA A 237 -17.91 -7.02 3.08
N ARG A 238 -18.48 -6.31 2.12
CA ARG A 238 -17.88 -5.06 1.58
C ARG A 238 -18.66 -3.81 1.96
N ALA A 239 -19.96 -3.91 2.14
CA ALA A 239 -20.80 -2.80 2.59
C ALA A 239 -20.85 -2.74 4.13
N GLN A 240 -20.99 -1.55 4.71
CA GLN A 240 -21.09 -1.37 6.16
C GLN A 240 -22.22 -2.21 6.79
N LYS A 241 -23.35 -2.34 6.10
CA LYS A 241 -24.48 -3.16 6.55
C LYS A 241 -24.13 -4.66 6.57
N GLU A 242 -23.40 -5.14 5.57
CA GLU A 242 -22.93 -6.54 5.50
C GLU A 242 -21.95 -6.83 6.63
N ILE A 243 -20.96 -5.92 6.84
CA ILE A 243 -19.98 -6.03 7.93
C ILE A 243 -20.70 -6.07 9.29
N ALA A 244 -21.69 -5.22 9.52
CA ALA A 244 -22.50 -5.21 10.74
C ALA A 244 -23.24 -6.54 10.93
N GLY A 245 -23.83 -7.08 9.87
CA GLY A 245 -24.51 -8.39 9.91
C GLY A 245 -23.57 -9.55 10.24
N HIS A 246 -22.36 -9.55 9.69
CA HIS A 246 -21.37 -10.59 9.96
C HIS A 246 -20.74 -10.51 11.36
N THR A 247 -20.57 -9.30 11.88
CA THR A 247 -19.92 -9.08 13.18
C THR A 247 -20.86 -9.05 14.36
N GLY A 248 -22.18 -8.88 14.13
CA GLY A 248 -23.17 -8.66 15.18
C GLY A 248 -23.09 -7.28 15.84
N LEU A 249 -22.22 -6.39 15.36
CA LEU A 249 -22.03 -5.05 15.90
C LEU A 249 -23.09 -4.08 15.36
N ALA A 250 -23.53 -3.13 16.17
CA ALA A 250 -24.40 -2.04 15.72
C ALA A 250 -23.70 -1.20 14.62
N GLN A 251 -24.44 -0.74 13.61
CA GLN A 251 -23.89 -0.01 12.46
C GLN A 251 -23.09 1.23 12.87
N GLY A 252 -23.50 1.96 13.93
CA GLY A 252 -22.75 3.11 14.44
C GLY A 252 -21.36 2.74 14.97
N HIS A 253 -21.25 1.58 15.65
CA HIS A 253 -19.96 1.08 16.13
C HIS A 253 -19.07 0.63 14.95
N VAL A 254 -19.63 -0.09 13.98
CA VAL A 254 -18.90 -0.48 12.76
C VAL A 254 -18.34 0.74 12.03
N SER A 255 -19.12 1.83 11.93
CA SER A 255 -18.66 3.09 11.32
C SER A 255 -17.44 3.66 12.03
N LYS A 256 -17.47 3.68 13.38
CA LYS A 256 -16.36 4.18 14.20
C LYS A 256 -15.09 3.33 14.02
N TYR A 257 -15.22 2.01 14.09
CA TYR A 257 -14.10 1.08 13.92
C TYR A 257 -13.51 1.15 12.50
N LEU A 258 -14.35 1.24 11.47
CA LEU A 258 -13.90 1.44 10.09
C LEU A 258 -13.16 2.77 9.90
N SER A 259 -13.56 3.84 10.59
CA SER A 259 -12.81 5.11 10.54
C SER A 259 -11.41 4.94 11.08
N VAL A 260 -11.26 4.29 12.25
CA VAL A 260 -9.95 4.03 12.86
C VAL A 260 -9.08 3.13 11.96
N LEU A 261 -9.64 2.05 11.42
CA LEU A 261 -8.91 1.17 10.49
C LEU A 261 -8.46 1.89 9.21
N ARG A 262 -9.25 2.84 8.72
CA ARG A 262 -8.90 3.66 7.56
C ARG A 262 -7.77 4.64 7.90
N GLU A 263 -7.86 5.33 9.03
CA GLU A 263 -6.82 6.25 9.50
C GLU A 263 -5.48 5.52 9.74
N ALA A 264 -5.54 4.31 10.29
CA ALA A 264 -4.38 3.44 10.47
C ALA A 264 -3.87 2.81 9.16
N GLY A 265 -4.62 2.92 8.07
CA GLY A 265 -4.25 2.39 6.75
C GLY A 265 -4.46 0.89 6.55
N PHE A 266 -5.24 0.21 7.41
CA PHE A 266 -5.56 -1.21 7.25
C PHE A 266 -6.69 -1.47 6.26
N VAL A 267 -7.61 -0.52 6.14
CA VAL A 267 -8.79 -0.61 5.29
C VAL A 267 -8.92 0.66 4.46
N GLU A 268 -9.34 0.52 3.24
CA GLU A 268 -9.76 1.63 2.40
C GLU A 268 -11.23 1.52 2.03
N ARG A 269 -11.86 2.66 1.78
CA ARG A 269 -13.21 2.73 1.22
C ARG A 269 -13.12 3.10 -0.24
N ARG A 270 -13.47 2.18 -1.12
CA ARG A 270 -13.55 2.41 -2.57
C ARG A 270 -14.97 2.82 -2.93
N VAL A 271 -15.11 3.72 -3.89
CA VAL A 271 -16.37 4.09 -4.53
C VAL A 271 -16.24 3.86 -6.03
N PRO A 272 -17.34 3.65 -6.78
CA PRO A 272 -17.25 3.58 -8.22
C PRO A 272 -16.57 4.84 -8.76
N VAL A 273 -15.58 4.70 -9.64
CA VAL A 273 -14.84 5.86 -10.18
C VAL A 273 -15.75 6.81 -11.00
N THR A 274 -16.91 6.30 -11.46
CA THR A 274 -17.96 7.08 -12.12
C THR A 274 -18.89 7.82 -11.16
N ALA A 275 -18.68 7.68 -9.84
CA ALA A 275 -19.51 8.30 -8.80
C ALA A 275 -18.66 9.23 -7.92
N GLY A 276 -19.29 10.23 -7.28
CA GLY A 276 -18.59 11.10 -6.35
C GLY A 276 -18.19 10.39 -5.04
N GLU A 277 -17.22 10.95 -4.32
CA GLU A 277 -16.67 10.38 -3.06
C GLU A 277 -17.72 10.12 -1.97
N SER A 278 -18.79 10.91 -1.93
CA SER A 278 -19.91 10.76 -1.00
C SER A 278 -20.90 9.66 -1.36
N SER A 279 -20.66 8.92 -2.46
CA SER A 279 -21.55 7.86 -2.94
C SER A 279 -21.86 6.82 -1.86
N ARG A 280 -23.13 6.43 -1.74
CA ARG A 280 -23.59 5.35 -0.86
C ARG A 280 -23.15 3.95 -1.31
N LEU A 281 -22.59 3.83 -2.50
CA LEU A 281 -22.08 2.59 -3.08
C LEU A 281 -20.67 2.23 -2.59
N GLY A 282 -20.18 2.89 -1.52
CA GLY A 282 -18.85 2.63 -0.99
C GLY A 282 -18.67 1.20 -0.48
N ARG A 283 -17.54 0.58 -0.83
CA ARG A 283 -17.12 -0.75 -0.40
C ARG A 283 -15.82 -0.68 0.37
N TYR A 284 -15.67 -1.49 1.42
CA TYR A 284 -14.46 -1.55 2.23
C TYR A 284 -13.58 -2.72 1.80
N HIS A 285 -12.27 -2.45 1.71
CA HIS A 285 -11.26 -3.43 1.31
C HIS A 285 -10.08 -3.38 2.27
N ILE A 286 -9.50 -4.52 2.60
CA ILE A 286 -8.21 -4.59 3.30
C ILE A 286 -7.14 -4.16 2.32
N THR A 287 -6.34 -3.15 2.70
CA THR A 287 -5.28 -2.58 1.85
C THR A 287 -4.07 -3.50 1.70
N ASP A 288 -3.76 -4.21 2.77
CA ASP A 288 -2.58 -5.06 2.86
C ASP A 288 -2.85 -6.47 2.33
N PRO A 289 -2.15 -6.94 1.28
CA PRO A 289 -2.33 -8.29 0.74
C PRO A 289 -2.12 -9.38 1.79
N TYR A 290 -1.08 -9.24 2.64
CA TYR A 290 -0.81 -10.25 3.67
C TYR A 290 -1.93 -10.32 4.72
N LEU A 291 -2.44 -9.19 5.20
CA LEU A 291 -3.57 -9.19 6.12
C LEU A 291 -4.84 -9.77 5.46
N ARG A 292 -5.06 -9.48 4.18
CA ARG A 292 -6.16 -10.03 3.38
C ARG A 292 -6.06 -11.56 3.32
N PHE A 293 -4.87 -12.08 3.00
CA PHE A 293 -4.59 -13.51 2.97
C PHE A 293 -4.73 -14.16 4.35
N TYR A 294 -4.12 -13.56 5.39
CA TYR A 294 -4.17 -14.06 6.75
C TYR A 294 -5.60 -14.20 7.28
N TYR A 295 -6.40 -13.14 7.19
CA TYR A 295 -7.78 -13.18 7.68
C TYR A 295 -8.67 -14.08 6.84
N ARG A 296 -8.36 -14.32 5.59
CA ARG A 296 -9.09 -15.24 4.72
C ARG A 296 -8.78 -16.71 5.02
N PHE A 297 -7.53 -17.07 5.24
CA PHE A 297 -7.10 -18.47 5.26
C PHE A 297 -6.54 -18.94 6.61
N LEU A 298 -5.89 -18.08 7.38
CA LEU A 298 -5.12 -18.49 8.56
C LEU A 298 -5.82 -18.17 9.88
N ALA A 299 -6.51 -17.03 9.97
CA ALA A 299 -7.04 -16.51 11.24
C ALA A 299 -8.03 -17.45 11.95
N THR A 300 -8.74 -18.29 11.22
CA THR A 300 -9.70 -19.28 11.77
C THR A 300 -9.07 -20.62 12.10
N ARG A 301 -7.79 -20.82 11.75
CA ARG A 301 -7.09 -22.11 11.85
C ARG A 301 -5.94 -22.11 12.85
N GLN A 302 -5.79 -21.07 13.64
CA GLN A 302 -4.66 -20.92 14.56
C GLN A 302 -4.49 -22.12 15.50
N ALA A 303 -5.58 -22.67 16.04
CA ALA A 303 -5.54 -23.87 16.89
C ALA A 303 -5.02 -25.11 16.14
N GLN A 304 -5.43 -25.30 14.88
CA GLN A 304 -4.98 -26.42 14.04
C GLN A 304 -3.49 -26.27 13.69
N LEU A 305 -3.05 -25.06 13.36
CA LEU A 305 -1.66 -24.77 13.04
C LEU A 305 -0.74 -24.95 14.27
N ALA A 306 -1.22 -24.57 15.46
CA ALA A 306 -0.50 -24.80 16.73
C ALA A 306 -0.31 -26.29 17.05
N LEU A 307 -1.24 -27.15 16.60
CA LEU A 307 -1.16 -28.61 16.71
C LEU A 307 -0.36 -29.28 15.58
N GLY A 308 0.21 -28.50 14.66
CA GLY A 308 0.98 -29.01 13.53
C GLY A 308 0.16 -29.60 12.38
N VAL A 309 -1.18 -29.38 12.36
CA VAL A 309 -2.08 -29.87 11.28
C VAL A 309 -2.03 -28.87 10.10
N GLN A 310 -0.98 -28.93 9.31
CA GLN A 310 -0.70 -27.97 8.23
C GLN A 310 -1.31 -28.37 6.88
N ASP A 311 -1.39 -29.67 6.58
CA ASP A 311 -1.75 -30.18 5.26
C ASP A 311 -3.15 -29.77 4.81
N GLN A 312 -4.12 -29.77 5.73
CA GLN A 312 -5.50 -29.35 5.44
C GLN A 312 -5.56 -27.85 5.10
N ALA A 313 -4.81 -27.03 5.84
CA ALA A 313 -4.73 -25.59 5.58
C ALA A 313 -4.09 -25.32 4.21
N LEU A 314 -2.99 -26.03 3.88
CA LEU A 314 -2.33 -25.91 2.60
C LEU A 314 -3.22 -26.36 1.44
N ALA A 315 -3.95 -27.46 1.60
CA ALA A 315 -4.86 -27.97 0.58
C ALA A 315 -5.99 -26.98 0.28
N GLU A 316 -6.53 -26.33 1.32
CA GLU A 316 -7.57 -25.32 1.14
C GLU A 316 -7.03 -24.03 0.52
N ILE A 317 -5.84 -23.58 0.93
CA ILE A 317 -5.18 -22.44 0.28
C ILE A 317 -5.02 -22.73 -1.21
N LYS A 318 -4.45 -23.87 -1.59
CA LYS A 318 -4.27 -24.27 -2.99
C LYS A 318 -5.58 -24.27 -3.78
N ARG A 319 -6.67 -24.73 -3.18
CA ARG A 319 -7.98 -24.79 -3.83
C ARG A 319 -8.55 -23.40 -4.16
N HIS A 320 -8.32 -22.44 -3.30
CA HIS A 320 -8.93 -21.11 -3.40
C HIS A 320 -7.96 -19.99 -3.82
N LEU A 321 -6.67 -20.30 -3.99
CA LEU A 321 -5.65 -19.30 -4.30
C LEU A 321 -5.89 -18.62 -5.65
N VAL A 322 -6.34 -19.38 -6.65
CA VAL A 322 -6.64 -18.87 -7.99
C VAL A 322 -7.73 -17.79 -7.92
N ASP A 323 -8.83 -18.09 -7.24
CA ASP A 323 -9.94 -17.14 -7.06
C ASP A 323 -9.52 -15.94 -6.23
N PHE A 324 -8.71 -16.16 -5.18
CA PHE A 324 -8.19 -15.10 -4.33
C PHE A 324 -7.30 -14.13 -5.10
N ILE A 325 -6.39 -14.63 -5.95
CA ILE A 325 -5.53 -13.81 -6.81
C ILE A 325 -6.39 -13.01 -7.79
N GLY A 326 -7.32 -13.69 -8.47
CA GLY A 326 -8.18 -13.09 -9.50
C GLY A 326 -9.03 -11.95 -8.99
N THR A 327 -9.72 -12.18 -7.86
CA THR A 327 -10.67 -11.21 -7.27
C THR A 327 -9.99 -9.97 -6.67
N HIS A 328 -8.71 -10.06 -6.35
CA HIS A 328 -8.02 -8.97 -5.66
C HIS A 328 -6.80 -8.49 -6.44
N THR A 329 -5.73 -9.27 -6.42
CA THR A 329 -4.42 -8.82 -6.87
C THR A 329 -4.36 -8.62 -8.35
N TRP A 330 -4.93 -9.51 -9.14
CA TRP A 330 -4.93 -9.36 -10.60
C TRP A 330 -5.69 -8.10 -11.04
N GLU A 331 -6.88 -7.87 -10.51
CA GLU A 331 -7.61 -6.63 -10.78
C GLU A 331 -6.82 -5.38 -10.34
N GLU A 332 -6.13 -5.43 -9.18
CA GLU A 332 -5.30 -4.33 -8.69
C GLU A 332 -4.12 -4.05 -9.63
N LEU A 333 -3.43 -5.09 -10.12
CA LEU A 333 -2.33 -4.96 -11.07
C LEU A 333 -2.79 -4.42 -12.42
N CYS A 334 -3.95 -4.84 -12.92
CA CYS A 334 -4.53 -4.31 -14.15
C CYS A 334 -4.91 -2.83 -14.02
N ARG A 335 -5.42 -2.40 -12.87
CA ARG A 335 -5.66 -0.99 -12.57
C ARG A 335 -4.34 -0.20 -12.47
N GLU A 336 -3.33 -0.75 -11.81
CA GLU A 336 -2.00 -0.16 -11.73
C GLU A 336 -1.37 -0.01 -13.12
N TRP A 337 -1.49 -1.03 -13.97
CA TRP A 337 -1.05 -0.97 -15.37
C TRP A 337 -1.68 0.21 -16.10
N LEU A 338 -3.01 0.35 -16.03
CA LEU A 338 -3.71 1.46 -16.68
C LEU A 338 -3.33 2.82 -16.10
N LEU A 339 -3.10 2.92 -14.80
CA LEU A 339 -2.71 4.15 -14.12
C LEU A 339 -1.30 4.62 -14.50
N ARG A 340 -0.35 3.66 -14.68
CA ARG A 340 1.05 3.95 -15.03
C ARG A 340 1.27 4.22 -16.52
N LEU A 341 0.41 3.70 -17.35
CA LEU A 341 0.53 3.78 -18.81
C LEU A 341 0.78 5.20 -19.34
N PRO A 342 0.06 6.26 -18.90
CA PRO A 342 0.28 7.62 -19.41
C PRO A 342 1.69 8.16 -19.17
N ALA A 343 2.31 7.85 -18.03
CA ALA A 343 3.65 8.28 -17.68
C ALA A 343 4.73 7.63 -18.57
N HIS A 344 4.40 6.50 -19.20
CA HIS A 344 5.30 5.71 -20.03
C HIS A 344 4.86 5.66 -21.52
N ALA A 345 3.82 6.41 -21.89
CA ALA A 345 3.38 6.55 -23.26
C ALA A 345 4.51 7.15 -24.13
N GLY A 346 4.97 6.40 -25.10
CA GLY A 346 6.13 6.75 -25.94
C GLY A 346 7.36 5.88 -25.72
N ALA A 347 7.53 5.25 -24.57
CA ALA A 347 8.71 4.42 -24.26
C ALA A 347 8.60 2.94 -24.71
N GLY A 348 7.53 2.52 -25.40
CA GLY A 348 7.37 1.11 -25.77
C GLY A 348 6.10 0.72 -26.54
N GLY A 349 5.57 1.58 -27.39
CA GLY A 349 4.56 1.14 -28.37
C GLY A 349 3.09 1.17 -27.91
N TYR A 350 2.76 1.89 -26.85
CA TYR A 350 1.37 2.08 -26.42
C TYR A 350 0.74 3.40 -26.90
N SER A 351 1.21 3.91 -28.04
CA SER A 351 0.55 5.02 -28.74
C SER A 351 -0.91 4.71 -29.18
N ASP A 352 -1.36 3.48 -28.96
CA ASP A 352 -2.62 2.96 -29.49
C ASP A 352 -3.81 3.06 -28.51
N LEU A 353 -3.63 3.54 -27.29
CA LEU A 353 -4.78 3.92 -26.47
C LEU A 353 -5.27 5.29 -26.90
N PRO A 354 -6.54 5.41 -27.27
CA PRO A 354 -7.07 6.62 -27.91
C PRO A 354 -7.19 7.81 -26.96
N PHE A 355 -6.99 7.61 -25.64
CA PHE A 355 -7.08 8.66 -24.63
C PHE A 355 -6.48 8.25 -23.29
N VAL A 356 -6.14 9.27 -22.49
CA VAL A 356 -5.54 9.13 -21.15
C VAL A 356 -6.61 9.39 -20.09
N PRO A 357 -6.83 8.46 -19.13
CA PRO A 357 -7.76 8.68 -18.04
C PRO A 357 -7.18 9.63 -16.97
N ASP A 358 -8.04 10.50 -16.41
CA ASP A 358 -7.72 11.32 -15.24
C ASP A 358 -7.83 10.53 -13.94
N GLN A 359 -8.73 9.53 -13.93
CA GLN A 359 -8.96 8.66 -12.78
C GLN A 359 -9.06 7.21 -13.25
N VAL A 360 -8.48 6.32 -12.46
CA VAL A 360 -8.53 4.86 -12.66
C VAL A 360 -9.06 4.19 -11.40
N GLY A 361 -9.98 3.25 -11.58
CA GLY A 361 -10.57 2.48 -10.49
C GLY A 361 -11.40 1.33 -11.01
N SER A 362 -12.47 0.99 -10.31
CA SER A 362 -13.53 0.07 -10.76
C SER A 362 -14.87 0.80 -10.69
N ALA A 363 -15.87 0.27 -11.39
CA ALA A 363 -17.21 0.79 -11.30
C ALA A 363 -18.21 -0.34 -11.06
N TRP A 364 -19.24 -0.04 -10.28
CA TRP A 364 -20.33 -0.98 -9.99
C TRP A 364 -21.65 -0.24 -9.76
N THR A 365 -22.69 -0.94 -10.09
CA THR A 365 -24.08 -0.61 -9.77
C THR A 365 -24.68 -1.81 -9.01
N PRO A 366 -25.94 -1.79 -8.59
CA PRO A 366 -26.59 -3.00 -8.07
C PRO A 366 -26.68 -4.14 -9.08
N LYS A 367 -26.54 -3.87 -10.39
CA LYS A 367 -26.73 -4.84 -11.48
C LYS A 367 -25.42 -5.37 -12.07
N VAL A 368 -24.41 -4.51 -12.22
CA VAL A 368 -23.17 -4.82 -12.96
C VAL A 368 -21.93 -4.32 -12.21
N GLN A 369 -20.81 -4.98 -12.46
CA GLN A 369 -19.50 -4.54 -12.03
C GLN A 369 -18.53 -4.60 -13.22
N VAL A 370 -17.62 -3.63 -13.29
CA VAL A 370 -16.49 -3.57 -14.21
C VAL A 370 -15.21 -3.38 -13.42
N ASP A 371 -14.23 -4.25 -13.65
CA ASP A 371 -13.05 -4.41 -12.78
C ASP A 371 -12.04 -3.27 -12.93
N VAL A 372 -11.87 -2.81 -14.17
CA VAL A 372 -10.96 -1.72 -14.50
C VAL A 372 -11.74 -0.63 -15.26
N VAL A 373 -11.74 0.56 -14.70
CA VAL A 373 -12.40 1.71 -15.35
C VAL A 373 -11.45 2.90 -15.31
N GLY A 374 -11.14 3.43 -16.50
CA GLY A 374 -10.46 4.71 -16.66
C GLY A 374 -11.44 5.75 -17.16
N ILE A 375 -11.50 6.92 -16.55
CA ILE A 375 -12.40 8.02 -16.96
C ILE A 375 -11.63 9.31 -17.12
N ASN A 376 -11.95 10.06 -18.19
CA ASN A 376 -11.65 11.46 -18.34
C ASN A 376 -12.98 12.22 -18.55
N ALA A 377 -13.40 12.93 -17.51
CA ALA A 377 -14.70 13.58 -17.49
C ALA A 377 -14.77 14.81 -18.42
N MET A 378 -13.64 15.52 -18.63
CA MET A 378 -13.56 16.70 -19.51
C MET A 378 -13.68 16.29 -20.97
N GLU A 379 -12.94 15.27 -21.39
CA GLU A 379 -12.91 14.76 -22.75
C GLU A 379 -14.09 13.80 -23.04
N LYS A 380 -14.83 13.41 -22.00
CA LYS A 380 -15.91 12.41 -22.09
C LYS A 380 -15.42 11.10 -22.70
N THR A 381 -14.32 10.60 -22.17
CA THR A 381 -13.73 9.33 -22.57
C THR A 381 -13.78 8.32 -21.44
N LEU A 382 -13.98 7.07 -21.75
CA LEU A 382 -14.15 5.98 -20.81
C LEU A 382 -13.42 4.74 -21.31
N ILE A 383 -12.60 4.14 -20.44
CA ILE A 383 -12.00 2.82 -20.65
C ILE A 383 -12.73 1.84 -19.74
N LEU A 384 -13.20 0.73 -20.29
CA LEU A 384 -13.84 -0.36 -19.52
C LEU A 384 -13.02 -1.63 -19.69
N GLY A 385 -12.60 -2.25 -18.57
CA GLY A 385 -11.76 -3.43 -18.58
C GLY A 385 -12.34 -4.58 -17.76
N GLU A 386 -12.16 -5.80 -18.27
CA GLU A 386 -12.50 -7.06 -17.60
C GLU A 386 -11.24 -7.85 -17.32
N CYS A 387 -11.13 -8.43 -16.10
CA CYS A 387 -9.97 -9.18 -15.65
C CYS A 387 -10.33 -10.65 -15.44
N LYS A 388 -9.54 -11.57 -16.01
CA LYS A 388 -9.70 -13.01 -15.81
C LYS A 388 -8.38 -13.64 -15.40
N TRP A 389 -8.39 -14.25 -14.21
CA TRP A 389 -7.27 -15.03 -13.69
C TRP A 389 -7.57 -16.52 -13.83
N SER A 390 -7.27 -17.06 -15.00
CA SER A 390 -7.40 -18.47 -15.32
C SER A 390 -6.25 -18.89 -16.22
N PRO A 391 -5.65 -20.06 -16.03
CA PRO A 391 -4.60 -20.57 -16.94
C PRO A 391 -5.14 -20.90 -18.34
N MET A 392 -6.46 -21.06 -18.48
CA MET A 392 -7.10 -21.33 -19.76
C MET A 392 -7.36 -20.03 -20.53
N PRO A 393 -7.23 -20.03 -21.87
CA PRO A 393 -7.57 -18.88 -22.69
C PRO A 393 -9.03 -18.45 -22.50
N VAL A 394 -9.25 -17.14 -22.45
CA VAL A 394 -10.56 -16.55 -22.22
C VAL A 394 -11.34 -16.41 -23.53
N GLU A 395 -12.60 -16.76 -23.48
CA GLU A 395 -13.50 -16.79 -24.63
C GLU A 395 -14.11 -15.43 -24.96
N ARG A 396 -14.62 -15.31 -26.20
CA ARG A 396 -15.37 -14.18 -26.74
C ARG A 396 -16.58 -13.78 -25.88
N SER A 397 -17.25 -14.74 -25.22
CA SER A 397 -18.41 -14.52 -24.35
C SER A 397 -18.13 -13.47 -23.28
N THR A 398 -16.97 -13.54 -22.62
CA THR A 398 -16.51 -12.57 -21.60
C THR A 398 -16.45 -11.13 -22.16
N LEU A 399 -15.93 -10.97 -23.38
CA LEU A 399 -15.84 -9.64 -24.02
C LEU A 399 -17.21 -9.09 -24.39
N ARG A 400 -18.14 -9.96 -24.83
CA ARG A 400 -19.53 -9.57 -25.10
C ARG A 400 -20.24 -9.11 -23.81
N GLU A 401 -20.03 -9.80 -22.71
CA GLU A 401 -20.55 -9.41 -21.41
C GLU A 401 -20.01 -8.06 -20.97
N LEU A 402 -18.71 -7.79 -21.14
CA LEU A 402 -18.10 -6.50 -20.85
C LEU A 402 -18.80 -5.38 -21.67
N VAL A 403 -18.94 -5.57 -22.98
CA VAL A 403 -19.61 -4.59 -23.86
C VAL A 403 -21.07 -4.40 -23.44
N ALA A 404 -21.77 -5.47 -23.04
CA ALA A 404 -23.16 -5.39 -22.58
C ALA A 404 -23.35 -4.61 -21.27
N LYS A 405 -22.33 -4.51 -20.42
CA LYS A 405 -22.34 -3.71 -19.18
C LYS A 405 -22.30 -2.20 -19.42
N THR A 406 -21.89 -1.75 -20.62
CA THR A 406 -21.65 -0.32 -20.95
C THR A 406 -22.81 0.60 -20.63
N PRO A 407 -24.09 0.29 -20.96
CA PRO A 407 -25.23 1.17 -20.67
C PRO A 407 -25.43 1.49 -19.18
N ASP A 408 -25.02 0.55 -18.30
CA ASP A 408 -25.18 0.70 -16.85
C ASP A 408 -24.03 1.50 -16.20
N ILE A 409 -22.91 1.69 -16.93
CA ILE A 409 -21.69 2.34 -16.42
C ILE A 409 -21.47 3.73 -17.03
N VAL A 410 -21.77 3.91 -18.32
CA VAL A 410 -21.59 5.21 -19.00
C VAL A 410 -22.43 6.29 -18.35
N PRO A 411 -21.85 7.46 -18.00
CA PRO A 411 -22.62 8.57 -17.43
C PRO A 411 -23.74 9.03 -18.37
N LYS A 412 -24.91 9.30 -17.81
CA LYS A 412 -26.13 9.62 -18.59
C LYS A 412 -26.03 10.88 -19.40
N LYS A 413 -25.19 11.85 -19.00
CA LYS A 413 -25.05 13.15 -19.67
C LYS A 413 -23.86 13.17 -20.63
N GLY A 414 -24.08 13.60 -21.84
CA GLY A 414 -23.08 13.79 -22.90
C GLY A 414 -22.91 12.59 -23.80
N LYS A 415 -22.10 12.77 -24.85
CA LYS A 415 -21.68 11.69 -25.75
C LYS A 415 -20.29 11.22 -25.35
N TRP A 416 -20.16 9.96 -24.98
CA TRP A 416 -18.91 9.37 -24.48
C TRP A 416 -18.23 8.54 -25.57
N SER A 417 -16.92 8.56 -25.60
CA SER A 417 -16.11 7.63 -26.38
C SER A 417 -15.65 6.50 -25.45
N VAL A 418 -15.98 5.24 -25.78
CA VAL A 418 -15.68 4.07 -24.93
C VAL A 418 -14.67 3.18 -25.63
N TYR A 419 -13.59 2.87 -24.92
CA TYR A 419 -12.58 1.90 -25.30
C TYR A 419 -12.58 0.72 -24.33
N TYR A 420 -12.34 -0.49 -24.84
CA TYR A 420 -12.37 -1.68 -24.01
C TYR A 420 -10.99 -2.27 -23.82
N LEU A 421 -10.72 -2.84 -22.65
CA LEU A 421 -9.54 -3.62 -22.33
C LEU A 421 -9.92 -5.00 -21.82
N GLY A 422 -9.23 -6.03 -22.32
CA GLY A 422 -9.28 -7.36 -21.74
C GLY A 422 -7.94 -7.71 -21.10
N PHE A 423 -7.95 -8.24 -19.87
CA PHE A 423 -6.79 -8.72 -19.18
C PHE A 423 -6.97 -10.18 -18.80
N ALA A 424 -6.17 -11.08 -19.36
CA ALA A 424 -6.31 -12.52 -19.16
C ALA A 424 -4.99 -13.18 -18.80
N HIS A 425 -4.94 -13.95 -17.69
CA HIS A 425 -3.74 -14.71 -17.32
C HIS A 425 -3.35 -15.70 -18.42
N GLY A 426 -4.28 -16.56 -18.86
CA GLY A 426 -4.04 -17.59 -19.89
C GLY A 426 -4.17 -17.10 -21.34
N GLY A 427 -4.28 -15.78 -21.57
CA GLY A 427 -4.47 -15.22 -22.90
C GLY A 427 -5.90 -15.37 -23.42
N TRP A 428 -6.06 -15.28 -24.75
CA TRP A 428 -7.33 -15.14 -25.43
C TRP A 428 -7.49 -16.14 -26.56
N THR A 429 -8.71 -16.64 -26.76
CA THR A 429 -9.01 -17.50 -27.91
C THR A 429 -8.98 -16.72 -29.24
N GLY A 430 -8.78 -17.41 -30.36
CA GLY A 430 -8.82 -16.76 -31.68
C GLY A 430 -10.12 -16.05 -31.98
N GLU A 431 -11.26 -16.58 -31.50
CA GLU A 431 -12.57 -15.91 -31.62
C GLU A 431 -12.65 -14.63 -30.81
N ALA A 432 -12.05 -14.61 -29.61
CA ALA A 432 -11.97 -13.39 -28.79
C ALA A 432 -11.12 -12.32 -29.49
N MET A 433 -9.99 -12.68 -30.04
CA MET A 433 -9.12 -11.77 -30.79
C MET A 433 -9.82 -11.22 -32.05
N THR A 434 -10.52 -12.07 -32.80
CA THR A 434 -11.32 -11.64 -33.97
C THR A 434 -12.42 -10.67 -33.54
N PHE A 435 -13.10 -10.94 -32.45
CA PHE A 435 -14.15 -10.05 -31.94
C PHE A 435 -13.58 -8.68 -31.52
N ALA A 436 -12.46 -8.65 -30.83
CA ALA A 436 -11.79 -7.41 -30.47
C ALA A 436 -11.39 -6.57 -31.70
N GLY A 437 -10.83 -7.22 -32.74
CA GLY A 437 -10.52 -6.57 -34.00
C GLY A 437 -11.75 -6.02 -34.72
N SER A 438 -12.89 -6.73 -34.68
CA SER A 438 -14.16 -6.26 -35.31
C SER A 438 -14.71 -5.03 -34.59
N LEU A 439 -14.57 -4.91 -33.28
CA LEU A 439 -15.00 -3.73 -32.53
C LEU A 439 -14.15 -2.48 -32.85
N ALA A 440 -12.88 -2.64 -33.16
CA ALA A 440 -12.03 -1.52 -33.60
C ALA A 440 -12.46 -0.94 -34.93
N GLN A 441 -13.12 -1.74 -35.80
CA GLN A 441 -13.66 -1.33 -37.08
C GLN A 441 -15.13 -0.89 -36.98
N SER A 442 -15.83 -1.28 -35.92
CA SER A 442 -17.22 -0.97 -35.68
C SER A 442 -17.37 0.50 -35.28
N ARG A 443 -18.14 1.27 -36.06
CA ARG A 443 -18.57 2.62 -35.68
C ARG A 443 -19.93 2.59 -34.96
N GLU A 444 -20.17 1.57 -34.13
CA GLU A 444 -21.42 1.54 -33.37
C GLU A 444 -21.54 2.78 -32.49
N SER A 445 -22.54 3.57 -32.77
CA SER A 445 -22.91 4.75 -31.99
C SER A 445 -24.29 4.54 -31.41
N LYS A 446 -24.40 4.62 -30.09
CA LYS A 446 -25.68 4.64 -29.37
C LYS A 446 -25.99 6.06 -28.90
N ALA A 447 -27.16 6.28 -28.30
CA ALA A 447 -27.63 7.62 -27.96
C ALA A 447 -26.63 8.47 -27.18
N ASN A 448 -25.88 7.87 -26.25
CA ASN A 448 -24.97 8.58 -25.34
C ASN A 448 -23.50 8.11 -25.36
N TRP A 449 -23.15 7.07 -26.17
CA TRP A 449 -21.75 6.69 -26.39
C TRP A 449 -21.49 6.09 -27.77
N ARG A 450 -20.22 6.06 -28.14
CA ARG A 450 -19.70 5.32 -29.29
C ARG A 450 -18.55 4.42 -28.86
N THR A 451 -18.44 3.25 -29.45
CA THR A 451 -17.28 2.36 -29.33
C THR A 451 -16.12 2.88 -30.16
N VAL A 452 -14.94 2.98 -29.60
CA VAL A 452 -13.71 3.40 -30.28
C VAL A 452 -12.82 2.20 -30.63
N GLY A 453 -12.80 1.16 -29.80
CA GLY A 453 -12.04 -0.06 -30.05
C GLY A 453 -11.90 -0.93 -28.81
N MET A 454 -11.12 -2.00 -28.97
CA MET A 454 -10.80 -2.94 -27.90
C MET A 454 -9.36 -3.43 -28.07
N ARG A 455 -8.67 -3.60 -26.93
CA ARG A 455 -7.36 -4.23 -26.86
C ARG A 455 -7.37 -5.36 -25.83
N LEU A 456 -6.68 -6.42 -26.16
CA LEU A 456 -6.51 -7.60 -25.30
C LEU A 456 -5.06 -7.69 -24.86
N LEU A 457 -4.85 -7.96 -23.59
CA LEU A 457 -3.56 -8.10 -22.93
C LEU A 457 -3.52 -9.42 -22.18
N ASP A 458 -2.39 -10.09 -22.23
CA ASP A 458 -2.12 -11.27 -21.41
C ASP A 458 -1.23 -10.94 -20.19
N LEU A 459 -1.01 -11.93 -19.32
CA LEU A 459 -0.17 -11.78 -18.15
C LEU A 459 1.26 -11.39 -18.52
N ALA A 460 1.82 -11.98 -19.57
CA ALA A 460 3.21 -11.74 -19.95
C ALA A 460 3.43 -10.26 -20.36
N GLN A 461 2.47 -9.67 -21.07
CA GLN A 461 2.49 -8.25 -21.44
C GLN A 461 2.35 -7.34 -20.23
N VAL A 462 1.39 -7.61 -19.34
CA VAL A 462 1.18 -6.80 -18.11
C VAL A 462 2.41 -6.89 -17.20
N ASP A 463 2.96 -8.08 -16.99
CA ASP A 463 4.16 -8.30 -16.19
C ASP A 463 5.38 -7.55 -16.75
N ALA A 464 5.65 -7.73 -18.06
CA ALA A 464 6.79 -7.08 -18.72
C ALA A 464 6.72 -5.54 -18.60
N ASP A 465 5.53 -4.97 -18.73
CA ASP A 465 5.31 -3.54 -18.60
C ASP A 465 5.51 -3.05 -17.16
N LEU A 466 4.88 -3.71 -16.18
CA LEU A 466 5.01 -3.34 -14.77
C LEU A 466 6.45 -3.49 -14.28
N VAL A 467 7.18 -4.51 -14.73
CA VAL A 467 8.62 -4.66 -14.44
C VAL A 467 9.42 -3.51 -15.05
N ARG A 468 9.21 -3.22 -16.33
CA ARG A 468 9.93 -2.14 -17.04
C ARG A 468 9.65 -0.75 -16.42
N TRP A 469 8.42 -0.48 -15.98
CA TRP A 469 8.01 0.81 -15.43
C TRP A 469 8.43 1.02 -13.96
N THR A 470 9.00 0.02 -13.34
CA THR A 470 9.49 0.09 -11.95
C THR A 470 11.01 -0.07 -11.83
N ALA A 471 11.71 -0.34 -12.95
CA ALA A 471 13.16 -0.48 -13.05
C ALA A 471 13.93 0.84 -12.84
#